data_3e5cff15cc3e751c6c67240b1173a25b
#
_entry.id   3e5cff15cc3e751c6c67240b1173a25b
#
_cell.length_a   1.000
_cell.length_b   1.000
_cell.length_c   1.000
_cell.angle_alpha   90.00
_cell.angle_beta   90.00
_cell.angle_gamma   90.00
#
_symmetry.space_group_name_H-M   'P 1'
#
loop_
_entity.id
_entity.type
_entity.pdbx_description
1 polymer ?
#
loop_
_entity_poly.entity_id
_entity_poly.type
_entity_poly.pdbx_seq_one_letter_code
_entity_poly.pdbx_strand_id
1 'polypeptide(L)'
;MKNKYSTLLILTLAVFANNAKAQETVYPAGPQKGVSAITHATVHVGNGTILTDATILFEKGKITAVGTGVSIPKGATEIDATGKQVYPGLILPSSSLGLREISSGVRGSNDYQEIGENNADIRSIVSYNTDSKIINVLRSNGILLAHVSPSGELIEGRSSVVQLDAWNYEDAEYKANTGMYISMPSLMARRGGRGGFMRGMMMGGGGDPLKAAFDKIETIKTYFIEAKAYCQEKVHANNNLKLEAARALFEGKQKLYVRANEVKQMLLAIDLGKTFGFNIVIVGGGESFQIAGLLADNKIPVILDETHALPASEDDDVDQPYKTPAQLQKAGVLFALNDVSDNSKQRNLSFNAGTAATYGLTKEEALSSITLNTAKILGIDNVTGSIEAGKDANIIISMGDILDMRGNQLTQIFIQGRTVSLDNKQLQLYERYKHKYGIK
;
A
#
# COMPACT_ATOMS: atom_id res chain seq x y z
N MET A 1 53.74 32.18 -23.83
CA MET A 1 53.66 31.48 -22.54
C MET A 1 52.24 31.37 -22.02
N LYS A 2 51.35 32.35 -22.19
CA LYS A 2 49.95 32.30 -21.65
C LYS A 2 49.10 31.11 -22.12
N ASN A 3 49.23 30.64 -23.37
CA ASN A 3 48.41 29.54 -23.91
C ASN A 3 48.74 28.14 -23.31
N LYS A 4 49.98 27.90 -22.88
CA LYS A 4 50.36 26.58 -22.31
C LYS A 4 49.75 26.35 -20.91
N TYR A 5 49.60 27.40 -20.11
CA TYR A 5 48.96 27.30 -18.79
C TYR A 5 47.44 27.12 -18.88
N SER A 6 46.79 27.75 -19.88
CA SER A 6 45.35 27.54 -20.11
C SER A 6 45.04 26.11 -20.56
N THR A 7 45.87 25.52 -21.43
CA THR A 7 45.69 24.13 -21.85
C THR A 7 45.92 23.14 -20.70
N LEU A 8 46.94 23.41 -19.86
CA LEU A 8 47.21 22.59 -18.68
C LEU A 8 46.07 22.66 -17.66
N LEU A 9 45.49 23.84 -17.44
CA LEU A 9 44.33 24.03 -16.54
C LEU A 9 43.08 23.31 -17.02
N ILE A 10 42.81 23.34 -18.34
CA ILE A 10 41.68 22.61 -18.95
C ILE A 10 41.87 21.09 -18.84
N LEU A 11 43.10 20.60 -19.06
CA LEU A 11 43.41 19.16 -18.92
C LEU A 11 43.24 18.71 -17.45
N THR A 12 43.67 19.51 -16.48
CA THR A 12 43.52 19.19 -15.05
C THR A 12 42.04 19.20 -14.62
N LEU A 13 41.24 20.17 -15.08
CA LEU A 13 39.81 20.18 -14.84
C LEU A 13 39.10 18.95 -15.47
N ALA A 14 39.50 18.54 -16.67
CA ALA A 14 38.94 17.37 -17.37
C ALA A 14 39.24 16.06 -16.61
N VAL A 15 40.42 15.93 -15.99
CA VAL A 15 40.79 14.75 -15.16
C VAL A 15 40.00 14.72 -13.86
N PHE A 16 39.74 15.84 -13.24
CA PHE A 16 38.91 15.92 -12.01
C PHE A 16 37.43 15.71 -12.29
N ALA A 17 36.90 16.11 -13.44
CA ALA A 17 35.51 15.90 -13.81
C ALA A 17 35.16 14.40 -13.97
N ASN A 18 36.11 13.54 -14.39
CA ASN A 18 35.88 12.11 -14.52
C ASN A 18 35.82 11.33 -13.18
N ASN A 19 36.15 11.95 -12.06
CA ASN A 19 36.06 11.33 -10.72
C ASN A 19 34.90 11.86 -9.87
N ALA A 20 34.06 12.74 -10.42
CA ALA A 20 32.84 13.15 -9.75
C ALA A 20 31.81 12.00 -9.85
N LYS A 21 31.88 11.04 -8.94
CA LYS A 21 30.79 10.09 -8.74
C LYS A 21 29.60 10.87 -8.18
N ALA A 22 28.58 11.07 -9.03
CA ALA A 22 27.26 11.46 -8.54
C ALA A 22 26.75 10.44 -7.53
N GLN A 23 25.77 10.79 -6.72
CA GLN A 23 25.14 9.83 -5.79
C GLN A 23 24.73 8.58 -6.57
N GLU A 24 25.01 7.40 -6.01
CA GLU A 24 24.55 6.16 -6.59
C GLU A 24 23.02 6.21 -6.71
N THR A 25 22.55 6.08 -7.94
CA THR A 25 21.12 6.08 -8.25
C THR A 25 20.68 4.65 -8.50
N VAL A 26 19.62 4.21 -7.85
CA VAL A 26 19.01 2.91 -8.10
C VAL A 26 18.11 3.05 -9.33
N TYR A 27 18.52 2.48 -10.43
CA TYR A 27 17.74 2.49 -11.67
C TYR A 27 16.68 1.37 -11.65
N PRO A 28 15.50 1.61 -12.23
CA PRO A 28 14.53 0.54 -12.45
C PRO A 28 15.11 -0.60 -13.28
N ALA A 29 14.69 -1.82 -12.95
CA ALA A 29 15.19 -3.04 -13.58
C ALA A 29 14.79 -3.12 -15.05
N GLY A 30 15.71 -3.56 -15.89
CA GLY A 30 15.41 -3.84 -17.30
C GLY A 30 14.43 -5.02 -17.48
N PRO A 31 13.87 -5.18 -18.68
CA PRO A 31 12.92 -6.26 -18.98
C PRO A 31 13.50 -7.66 -18.69
N GLN A 32 12.65 -8.58 -18.23
CA GLN A 32 13.04 -9.98 -18.06
C GLN A 32 13.53 -10.58 -19.39
N LYS A 33 14.61 -11.36 -19.33
CA LYS A 33 15.19 -12.06 -20.48
C LYS A 33 15.05 -13.56 -20.29
N GLY A 34 14.35 -14.22 -21.23
CA GLY A 34 14.20 -15.68 -21.25
C GLY A 34 13.39 -16.24 -20.08
N VAL A 35 13.48 -17.54 -19.89
CA VAL A 35 12.84 -18.28 -18.80
C VAL A 35 13.72 -18.22 -17.55
N SER A 36 13.13 -17.99 -16.41
CA SER A 36 13.79 -18.10 -15.10
C SER A 36 13.15 -19.23 -14.30
N ALA A 37 13.96 -19.97 -13.54
CA ALA A 37 13.54 -21.06 -12.68
C ALA A 37 14.09 -20.82 -11.25
N ILE A 38 13.21 -20.71 -10.26
CA ILE A 38 13.60 -20.78 -8.84
C ILE A 38 13.39 -22.23 -8.44
N THR A 39 14.46 -22.88 -7.95
CA THR A 39 14.49 -24.32 -7.68
C THR A 39 14.75 -24.62 -6.21
N HIS A 40 14.33 -25.80 -5.75
CA HIS A 40 14.57 -26.32 -4.38
C HIS A 40 14.05 -25.40 -3.26
N ALA A 41 12.97 -24.65 -3.54
CA ALA A 41 12.41 -23.68 -2.61
C ALA A 41 11.36 -24.29 -1.67
N THR A 42 11.25 -23.74 -0.46
CA THR A 42 10.01 -23.80 0.29
C THR A 42 9.14 -22.62 -0.16
N VAL A 43 8.04 -22.91 -0.88
CA VAL A 43 7.18 -21.90 -1.49
C VAL A 43 5.91 -21.71 -0.67
N HIS A 44 5.74 -20.54 -0.09
CA HIS A 44 4.49 -20.08 0.50
C HIS A 44 3.63 -19.47 -0.62
N VAL A 45 2.60 -20.19 -1.03
CA VAL A 45 1.80 -19.76 -2.20
C VAL A 45 1.01 -18.48 -1.94
N GLY A 46 0.71 -18.18 -0.67
CA GLY A 46 -0.09 -17.00 -0.27
C GLY A 46 -1.60 -17.29 -0.16
N ASN A 47 -2.03 -18.50 -0.51
CA ASN A 47 -3.42 -18.98 -0.40
C ASN A 47 -3.62 -20.01 0.74
N GLY A 48 -2.67 -20.12 1.65
CA GLY A 48 -2.65 -21.11 2.73
C GLY A 48 -1.84 -22.37 2.41
N THR A 49 -1.38 -22.54 1.18
CA THR A 49 -0.60 -23.72 0.75
C THR A 49 0.90 -23.46 0.87
N ILE A 50 1.64 -24.45 1.35
CA ILE A 50 3.12 -24.47 1.36
C ILE A 50 3.57 -25.65 0.52
N LEU A 51 4.51 -25.42 -0.39
CA LEU A 51 5.16 -26.44 -1.21
C LEU A 51 6.64 -26.55 -0.79
N THR A 52 7.09 -27.76 -0.48
CA THR A 52 8.50 -28.04 -0.14
C THR A 52 9.21 -28.59 -1.37
N ASP A 53 10.49 -28.24 -1.54
CA ASP A 53 11.31 -28.63 -2.68
C ASP A 53 10.63 -28.36 -4.04
N ALA A 54 10.04 -27.16 -4.13
CA ALA A 54 9.28 -26.77 -5.31
C ALA A 54 10.11 -25.93 -6.29
N THR A 55 9.69 -25.96 -7.54
CA THR A 55 10.22 -25.14 -8.62
C THR A 55 9.15 -24.16 -9.10
N ILE A 56 9.56 -22.90 -9.31
CA ILE A 56 8.74 -21.86 -9.91
C ILE A 56 9.38 -21.46 -11.23
N LEU A 57 8.62 -21.62 -12.33
CA LEU A 57 9.03 -21.10 -13.65
C LEU A 57 8.29 -19.81 -13.96
N PHE A 58 9.00 -18.84 -14.50
CA PHE A 58 8.39 -17.60 -14.99
C PHE A 58 9.10 -17.05 -16.22
N GLU A 59 8.30 -16.49 -17.12
CA GLU A 59 8.75 -15.89 -18.38
C GLU A 59 7.83 -14.72 -18.75
N LYS A 60 8.41 -13.69 -19.38
CA LYS A 60 7.68 -12.48 -19.82
C LYS A 60 6.81 -11.88 -18.71
N GLY A 61 7.36 -11.85 -17.50
CA GLY A 61 6.69 -11.28 -16.34
C GLY A 61 5.67 -12.17 -15.66
N LYS A 62 5.36 -13.35 -16.19
CA LYS A 62 4.31 -14.26 -15.68
C LYS A 62 4.88 -15.56 -15.15
N ILE A 63 4.28 -16.06 -14.08
CA ILE A 63 4.50 -17.42 -13.60
C ILE A 63 3.89 -18.38 -14.59
N THR A 64 4.69 -19.31 -15.13
CA THR A 64 4.25 -20.30 -16.12
C THR A 64 3.95 -21.65 -15.47
N ALA A 65 4.67 -22.00 -14.41
CA ALA A 65 4.43 -23.20 -13.63
C ALA A 65 4.94 -23.04 -12.19
N VAL A 66 4.33 -23.76 -11.25
CA VAL A 66 4.76 -23.88 -9.87
C VAL A 66 4.39 -25.26 -9.33
N GLY A 67 5.31 -25.92 -8.64
CA GLY A 67 5.06 -27.23 -8.05
C GLY A 67 6.33 -28.03 -7.82
N THR A 68 6.17 -29.24 -7.27
CA THR A 68 7.23 -30.25 -7.17
C THR A 68 7.36 -30.99 -8.49
N GLY A 69 8.59 -31.26 -8.93
CA GLY A 69 8.85 -32.02 -10.17
C GLY A 69 8.55 -31.26 -11.48
N VAL A 70 8.49 -29.93 -11.44
CA VAL A 70 8.37 -29.10 -12.64
C VAL A 70 9.63 -29.23 -13.48
N SER A 71 9.49 -29.60 -14.77
CA SER A 71 10.62 -29.72 -15.71
C SER A 71 11.15 -28.33 -16.07
N ILE A 72 12.46 -28.14 -15.91
CA ILE A 72 13.13 -26.88 -16.24
C ILE A 72 13.50 -26.90 -17.74
N PRO A 73 13.05 -25.91 -18.52
CA PRO A 73 13.41 -25.79 -19.93
C PRO A 73 14.91 -25.59 -20.12
N LYS A 74 15.48 -26.19 -21.17
CA LYS A 74 16.88 -26.00 -21.52
C LYS A 74 17.15 -24.51 -21.81
N GLY A 75 18.17 -23.96 -21.14
CA GLY A 75 18.56 -22.55 -21.27
C GLY A 75 17.82 -21.60 -20.34
N ALA A 76 17.01 -22.10 -19.42
CA ALA A 76 16.48 -21.30 -18.33
C ALA A 76 17.59 -20.78 -17.39
N THR A 77 17.42 -19.58 -16.87
CA THR A 77 18.29 -19.06 -15.80
C THR A 77 17.83 -19.69 -14.48
N GLU A 78 18.66 -20.56 -13.93
CA GLU A 78 18.34 -21.24 -12.66
C GLU A 78 18.80 -20.41 -11.46
N ILE A 79 17.94 -20.33 -10.45
CA ILE A 79 18.15 -19.64 -9.18
C ILE A 79 17.92 -20.66 -8.08
N ASP A 80 19.03 -21.17 -7.49
CA ASP A 80 18.95 -22.11 -6.39
C ASP A 80 18.48 -21.44 -5.10
N ALA A 81 17.35 -21.92 -4.61
CA ALA A 81 16.71 -21.48 -3.37
C ALA A 81 16.74 -22.56 -2.28
N THR A 82 17.71 -23.49 -2.35
CA THR A 82 17.92 -24.52 -1.32
C THR A 82 18.04 -23.87 0.06
N GLY A 83 17.19 -24.30 1.00
CA GLY A 83 17.14 -23.78 2.37
C GLY A 83 16.52 -22.39 2.50
N LYS A 84 16.02 -21.80 1.41
CA LYS A 84 15.36 -20.50 1.41
C LYS A 84 13.84 -20.63 1.35
N GLN A 85 13.19 -19.56 1.76
CA GLN A 85 11.75 -19.39 1.71
C GLN A 85 11.38 -18.45 0.55
N VAL A 86 10.32 -18.77 -0.18
CA VAL A 86 9.84 -17.99 -1.31
C VAL A 86 8.40 -17.57 -1.06
N TYR A 87 8.12 -16.29 -1.23
CA TYR A 87 6.82 -15.68 -0.91
C TYR A 87 6.30 -14.85 -2.09
N PRO A 88 4.98 -14.63 -2.20
CA PRO A 88 4.44 -13.59 -3.08
C PRO A 88 4.90 -12.21 -2.62
N GLY A 89 5.04 -11.28 -3.55
CA GLY A 89 5.30 -9.88 -3.24
C GLY A 89 4.26 -9.29 -2.30
N LEU A 90 4.71 -8.58 -1.26
CA LEU A 90 3.82 -7.91 -0.32
C LEU A 90 3.14 -6.73 -0.99
N ILE A 91 1.88 -6.48 -0.61
CA ILE A 91 1.05 -5.41 -1.16
C ILE A 91 0.62 -4.50 -0.02
N LEU A 92 1.01 -3.24 -0.07
CA LEU A 92 0.58 -2.22 0.88
C LEU A 92 -0.83 -1.73 0.51
N PRO A 93 -1.87 -1.97 1.35
CA PRO A 93 -3.26 -1.78 0.91
C PRO A 93 -3.77 -0.34 0.94
N SER A 94 -3.10 0.59 1.62
CA SER A 94 -3.45 2.02 1.64
C SER A 94 -2.25 2.84 2.08
N SER A 95 -1.84 3.82 1.27
CA SER A 95 -0.65 4.63 1.53
C SER A 95 -0.69 5.97 0.80
N SER A 96 0.01 6.96 1.34
CA SER A 96 0.39 8.20 0.64
C SER A 96 1.81 8.14 0.06
N LEU A 97 2.35 6.94 -0.15
CA LEU A 97 3.67 6.72 -0.73
C LEU A 97 3.82 7.46 -2.06
N GLY A 98 4.92 8.17 -2.24
CA GLY A 98 5.17 8.97 -3.45
C GLY A 98 4.32 10.23 -3.59
N LEU A 99 3.30 10.43 -2.74
CA LEU A 99 2.52 11.68 -2.67
C LEU A 99 3.00 12.59 -1.54
N ARG A 100 3.73 12.03 -0.56
CA ARG A 100 4.23 12.73 0.60
C ARG A 100 5.65 12.29 0.91
N GLU A 101 6.59 13.20 0.81
CA GLU A 101 8.02 12.93 1.06
C GLU A 101 8.44 13.28 2.49
N ILE A 102 8.01 14.43 2.99
CA ILE A 102 8.38 14.94 4.30
C ILE A 102 7.12 15.37 5.05
N SER A 103 7.02 15.04 6.32
CA SER A 103 5.87 15.40 7.16
C SER A 103 5.79 16.90 7.53
N SER A 104 6.83 17.68 7.24
CA SER A 104 6.83 19.14 7.44
C SER A 104 6.20 19.82 6.23
N GLY A 105 5.34 20.82 6.44
CA GLY A 105 4.59 21.53 5.39
C GLY A 105 5.42 22.37 4.42
N VAL A 106 6.50 21.79 3.87
CA VAL A 106 7.32 22.43 2.84
C VAL A 106 6.55 22.37 1.52
N ARG A 107 6.39 23.49 0.83
CA ARG A 107 5.73 23.56 -0.49
C ARG A 107 6.40 22.59 -1.47
N GLY A 108 5.58 21.85 -2.21
CA GLY A 108 6.03 20.88 -3.22
C GLY A 108 6.56 19.56 -2.68
N SER A 109 6.48 19.32 -1.36
CA SER A 109 6.80 18.02 -0.76
C SER A 109 5.57 17.16 -0.44
N ASN A 110 4.38 17.70 -0.64
CA ASN A 110 3.12 17.09 -0.23
C ASN A 110 2.05 17.30 -1.29
N ASP A 111 1.81 16.28 -2.11
CA ASP A 111 0.76 16.23 -3.13
C ASP A 111 -0.32 15.19 -2.79
N TYR A 112 -0.45 14.88 -1.49
CA TYR A 112 -1.39 13.88 -1.03
C TYR A 112 -2.75 14.44 -0.65
N GLN A 113 -2.89 15.75 -0.50
CA GLN A 113 -4.11 16.41 -0.04
C GLN A 113 -4.36 17.71 -0.80
N GLU A 114 -5.60 17.87 -1.26
CA GLU A 114 -6.11 19.11 -1.86
C GLU A 114 -7.03 19.85 -0.91
N ILE A 115 -7.23 21.15 -1.17
CA ILE A 115 -8.10 22.03 -0.38
C ILE A 115 -9.56 21.77 -0.73
N GLY A 116 -10.42 21.72 0.28
CA GLY A 116 -11.86 21.60 0.16
C GLY A 116 -12.41 20.23 0.52
N GLU A 117 -13.72 20.18 0.71
CA GLU A 117 -14.41 18.97 1.18
C GLU A 117 -14.67 17.95 0.07
N ASN A 118 -14.64 18.37 -1.18
CA ASN A 118 -14.91 17.50 -2.32
C ASN A 118 -13.81 17.59 -3.37
N ASN A 119 -13.00 16.54 -3.45
CA ASN A 119 -11.88 16.36 -4.35
C ASN A 119 -12.03 15.09 -5.21
N ALA A 120 -13.27 14.71 -5.55
CA ALA A 120 -13.60 13.46 -6.26
C ALA A 120 -12.86 13.30 -7.61
N ASP A 121 -12.57 14.39 -8.30
CA ASP A 121 -11.87 14.43 -9.59
C ASP A 121 -10.36 14.18 -9.47
N ILE A 122 -9.78 14.32 -8.28
CA ILE A 122 -8.35 14.10 -8.06
C ILE A 122 -7.97 12.64 -8.26
N ARG A 123 -6.82 12.41 -8.88
CA ARG A 123 -6.24 11.10 -9.17
C ARG A 123 -4.84 11.02 -8.56
N SER A 124 -4.65 10.16 -7.57
CA SER A 124 -3.36 10.02 -6.87
C SER A 124 -2.19 9.71 -7.81
N ILE A 125 -2.42 8.93 -8.86
CA ILE A 125 -1.36 8.48 -9.76
C ILE A 125 -0.64 9.64 -10.48
N VAL A 126 -1.34 10.73 -10.76
CA VAL A 126 -0.77 11.87 -11.51
C VAL A 126 0.31 12.59 -10.70
N SER A 127 0.19 12.59 -9.37
CA SER A 127 1.16 13.19 -8.45
C SER A 127 2.17 12.19 -7.88
N TYR A 128 2.14 10.93 -8.34
CA TYR A 128 3.01 9.89 -7.80
C TYR A 128 4.47 10.10 -8.18
N ASN A 129 5.32 10.31 -7.18
CA ASN A 129 6.77 10.49 -7.33
C ASN A 129 7.49 9.14 -7.27
N THR A 130 7.97 8.65 -8.41
CA THR A 130 8.76 7.41 -8.51
C THR A 130 10.17 7.54 -7.94
N ASP A 131 10.68 8.76 -7.73
CA ASP A 131 12.01 9.02 -7.15
C ASP A 131 12.00 9.12 -5.62
N SER A 132 10.86 8.83 -4.99
CA SER A 132 10.76 8.81 -3.52
C SER A 132 11.79 7.85 -2.91
N LYS A 133 12.60 8.37 -1.97
CA LYS A 133 13.60 7.58 -1.25
C LYS A 133 12.98 6.46 -0.41
N ILE A 134 11.70 6.59 -0.08
CA ILE A 134 10.96 5.61 0.72
C ILE A 134 10.67 4.36 -0.09
N ILE A 135 10.44 4.48 -1.40
CA ILE A 135 10.14 3.36 -2.29
C ILE A 135 11.20 2.27 -2.18
N ASN A 136 12.48 2.63 -2.29
CA ASN A 136 13.58 1.67 -2.22
C ASN A 136 13.66 0.97 -0.85
N VAL A 137 13.30 1.68 0.24
CA VAL A 137 13.24 1.10 1.59
C VAL A 137 12.10 0.09 1.71
N LEU A 138 10.91 0.40 1.19
CA LEU A 138 9.78 -0.52 1.22
C LEU A 138 10.07 -1.77 0.37
N ARG A 139 10.59 -1.57 -0.83
CA ARG A 139 10.95 -2.62 -1.77
C ARG A 139 11.98 -3.59 -1.20
N SER A 140 13.02 -3.07 -0.53
CA SER A 140 14.03 -3.91 0.15
C SER A 140 13.50 -4.68 1.37
N ASN A 141 12.27 -4.41 1.80
CA ASN A 141 11.53 -5.17 2.82
C ASN A 141 10.39 -6.01 2.23
N GLY A 142 10.37 -6.22 0.90
CA GLY A 142 9.45 -7.12 0.23
C GLY A 142 8.13 -6.51 -0.21
N ILE A 143 7.89 -5.22 0.02
CA ILE A 143 6.71 -4.55 -0.51
C ILE A 143 6.97 -4.23 -1.97
N LEU A 144 6.26 -4.89 -2.87
CA LEU A 144 6.46 -4.78 -4.31
C LEU A 144 5.37 -3.96 -5.00
N LEU A 145 4.18 -3.91 -4.39
CA LEU A 145 3.05 -3.12 -4.86
C LEU A 145 2.50 -2.26 -3.71
N ALA A 146 1.92 -1.11 -4.04
CA ALA A 146 1.24 -0.26 -3.09
C ALA A 146 -0.04 0.33 -3.69
N HIS A 147 -1.09 0.42 -2.89
CA HIS A 147 -2.31 1.14 -3.22
C HIS A 147 -2.17 2.57 -2.72
N VAL A 148 -1.93 3.47 -3.65
CA VAL A 148 -1.70 4.89 -3.37
C VAL A 148 -3.01 5.64 -3.41
N SER A 149 -3.37 6.26 -2.29
CA SER A 149 -4.61 7.01 -2.10
C SER A 149 -4.32 8.43 -1.68
N PRO A 150 -5.11 9.41 -2.17
CA PRO A 150 -5.07 10.76 -1.63
C PRO A 150 -5.62 10.76 -0.20
N SER A 151 -5.46 11.87 0.48
CA SER A 151 -6.10 12.18 1.75
C SER A 151 -6.86 13.50 1.61
N GLY A 152 -7.85 13.74 2.46
CA GLY A 152 -8.68 14.94 2.37
C GLY A 152 -9.62 15.08 3.55
N GLU A 153 -10.63 15.96 3.39
CA GLU A 153 -11.62 16.18 4.45
C GLU A 153 -12.79 15.20 4.37
N LEU A 154 -13.55 15.18 3.27
CA LEU A 154 -14.72 14.33 3.11
C LEU A 154 -14.60 13.39 1.90
N ILE A 155 -14.49 13.94 0.69
CA ILE A 155 -14.30 13.19 -0.54
C ILE A 155 -12.88 13.46 -1.01
N GLU A 156 -12.02 12.45 -0.84
CA GLU A 156 -10.57 12.62 -0.90
C GLU A 156 -10.03 12.51 -2.34
N GLY A 157 -10.68 11.72 -3.18
CA GLY A 157 -10.26 11.47 -4.55
C GLY A 157 -10.08 9.99 -4.88
N ARG A 158 -9.46 9.71 -6.04
CA ARG A 158 -9.32 8.37 -6.58
C ARG A 158 -7.92 7.81 -6.38
N SER A 159 -7.88 6.54 -5.99
CA SER A 159 -6.66 5.76 -5.73
C SER A 159 -6.24 4.90 -6.92
N SER A 160 -4.99 4.48 -6.93
CA SER A 160 -4.42 3.57 -7.92
C SER A 160 -3.44 2.59 -7.27
N VAL A 161 -3.28 1.39 -7.84
CA VAL A 161 -2.22 0.48 -7.43
C VAL A 161 -0.99 0.75 -8.29
N VAL A 162 0.16 0.85 -7.65
CA VAL A 162 1.46 1.08 -8.29
C VAL A 162 2.43 -0.04 -8.00
N GLN A 163 3.32 -0.34 -8.93
CA GLN A 163 4.49 -1.17 -8.71
C GLN A 163 5.69 -0.32 -8.30
N LEU A 164 6.56 -0.88 -7.44
CA LEU A 164 7.61 -0.09 -6.79
C LEU A 164 8.97 -0.12 -7.51
N ASP A 165 8.97 -0.27 -8.85
CA ASP A 165 10.19 -0.25 -9.67
C ASP A 165 9.90 0.34 -11.05
N ALA A 166 9.74 1.65 -11.13
CA ALA A 166 9.26 2.35 -12.31
C ALA A 166 10.06 3.63 -12.62
N TRP A 167 10.10 4.02 -13.89
CA TRP A 167 10.76 5.24 -14.35
C TRP A 167 9.92 6.50 -14.11
N ASN A 168 8.61 6.37 -14.25
CA ASN A 168 7.64 7.46 -14.11
C ASN A 168 6.31 6.90 -13.61
N TYR A 169 5.32 7.76 -13.39
CA TYR A 169 4.02 7.35 -12.85
C TYR A 169 3.23 6.46 -13.84
N GLU A 170 3.44 6.58 -15.15
CA GLU A 170 2.79 5.74 -16.15
C GLU A 170 3.34 4.30 -16.08
N ASP A 171 4.67 4.14 -15.96
CA ASP A 171 5.31 2.84 -15.74
C ASP A 171 4.95 2.24 -14.38
N ALA A 172 4.70 3.11 -13.38
CA ALA A 172 4.33 2.67 -12.04
C ALA A 172 2.89 2.16 -11.98
N GLU A 173 2.00 2.62 -12.84
CA GLU A 173 0.59 2.27 -12.82
C GLU A 173 0.36 0.78 -13.05
N TYR A 174 0.06 0.05 -11.98
CA TYR A 174 -0.31 -1.37 -12.05
C TYR A 174 -1.80 -1.55 -12.29
N LYS A 175 -2.64 -0.72 -11.66
CA LYS A 175 -4.07 -0.60 -11.92
C LYS A 175 -4.56 0.81 -11.57
N ALA A 176 -5.05 1.52 -12.57
CA ALA A 176 -5.61 2.85 -12.42
C ALA A 176 -6.95 2.87 -11.70
N ASN A 177 -7.23 3.96 -11.00
CA ASN A 177 -8.56 4.33 -10.52
C ASN A 177 -9.30 3.16 -9.85
N THR A 178 -8.67 2.51 -8.88
CA THR A 178 -9.19 1.33 -8.18
C THR A 178 -10.45 1.64 -7.35
N GLY A 179 -10.58 2.89 -6.88
CA GLY A 179 -11.74 3.34 -6.13
C GLY A 179 -11.64 4.79 -5.70
N MET A 180 -12.70 5.24 -5.08
CA MET A 180 -12.80 6.58 -4.48
C MET A 180 -12.65 6.45 -2.96
N TYR A 181 -11.88 7.34 -2.36
CA TYR A 181 -11.73 7.45 -0.91
C TYR A 181 -12.63 8.54 -0.34
N ILE A 182 -13.28 8.24 0.77
CA ILE A 182 -14.02 9.20 1.60
C ILE A 182 -13.66 9.01 3.07
N SER A 183 -13.74 10.11 3.84
CA SER A 183 -13.62 10.09 5.30
C SER A 183 -14.98 10.22 5.96
N MET A 184 -15.39 9.23 6.77
CA MET A 184 -16.64 9.31 7.51
C MET A 184 -16.43 10.16 8.79
N PRO A 185 -17.21 11.23 8.99
CA PRO A 185 -17.11 12.05 10.20
C PRO A 185 -17.35 11.26 11.48
N SER A 186 -16.55 11.53 12.52
CA SER A 186 -16.77 10.92 13.86
C SER A 186 -18.03 11.49 14.50
N LEU A 187 -18.88 10.62 15.01
CA LEU A 187 -20.06 10.98 15.83
C LEU A 187 -19.77 10.94 17.34
N MET A 188 -18.53 10.67 17.74
CA MET A 188 -18.13 10.72 19.12
C MET A 188 -17.74 12.15 19.51
N ALA A 189 -18.39 12.67 20.55
CA ALA A 189 -17.92 13.90 21.15
C ALA A 189 -16.49 13.66 21.69
N ARG A 190 -15.48 14.24 21.05
CA ARG A 190 -14.13 14.23 21.63
C ARG A 190 -14.26 14.83 23.03
N ARG A 191 -14.11 14.03 24.06
CA ARG A 191 -13.82 14.55 25.40
C ARG A 191 -12.49 15.29 25.29
N GLY A 192 -12.59 16.58 24.99
CA GLY A 192 -11.45 17.48 24.98
C GLY A 192 -10.80 17.37 26.36
N GLY A 193 -9.54 16.94 26.41
CA GLY A 193 -8.77 17.03 27.66
C GLY A 193 -8.88 18.47 28.18
N ARG A 194 -8.77 18.66 29.49
CA ARG A 194 -8.99 19.91 30.27
C ARG A 194 -8.47 21.20 29.62
N GLY A 195 -7.54 21.12 28.61
CA GLY A 195 -7.06 22.24 27.79
C GLY A 195 -7.92 22.58 26.56
N GLY A 196 -8.67 21.62 25.99
CA GLY A 196 -9.54 21.84 24.82
C GLY A 196 -10.82 22.59 25.16
N PHE A 197 -11.37 22.35 26.35
CA PHE A 197 -12.57 23.03 26.87
C PHE A 197 -12.33 24.54 27.06
N MET A 198 -11.17 24.91 27.62
CA MET A 198 -10.81 26.33 27.82
C MET A 198 -10.52 27.06 26.50
N ARG A 199 -9.95 26.38 25.50
CA ARG A 199 -9.64 27.00 24.20
C ARG A 199 -10.89 27.20 23.34
N GLY A 200 -11.85 26.28 23.40
CA GLY A 200 -13.16 26.40 22.74
C GLY A 200 -14.00 27.57 23.31
N MET A 201 -13.95 27.79 24.61
CA MET A 201 -14.65 28.89 25.28
C MET A 201 -14.05 30.27 24.98
N MET A 202 -12.74 30.34 24.74
CA MET A 202 -12.05 31.60 24.40
C MET A 202 -12.13 32.02 22.94
N MET A 203 -12.42 31.10 21.99
CA MET A 203 -12.43 31.39 20.53
C MET A 203 -13.83 31.52 19.93
N GLY A 204 -14.91 31.56 20.72
CA GLY A 204 -16.25 31.88 20.20
C GLY A 204 -16.85 30.93 19.16
N GLY A 205 -16.30 29.74 19.01
CA GLY A 205 -16.74 28.70 18.05
C GLY A 205 -17.67 27.68 18.72
N GLY A 206 -18.83 28.12 19.25
CA GLY A 206 -19.78 27.29 19.99
C GLY A 206 -20.77 26.53 19.10
N GLY A 207 -20.36 25.86 18.01
CA GLY A 207 -21.23 24.95 17.26
C GLY A 207 -21.27 23.57 17.93
N ASP A 208 -22.44 22.91 17.87
CA ASP A 208 -22.60 21.51 18.29
C ASP A 208 -21.74 20.60 17.37
N PRO A 209 -20.71 19.91 17.91
CA PRO A 209 -19.85 19.04 17.10
C PRO A 209 -20.61 17.91 16.41
N LEU A 210 -21.69 17.44 17.05
CA LEU A 210 -22.53 16.38 16.51
C LEU A 210 -23.34 16.89 15.31
N LYS A 211 -23.88 18.09 15.40
CA LYS A 211 -24.56 18.74 14.26
C LYS A 211 -23.60 18.94 13.10
N ALA A 212 -22.39 19.44 13.35
CA ALA A 212 -21.37 19.60 12.30
C ALA A 212 -20.99 18.27 11.63
N ALA A 213 -20.96 17.17 12.39
CA ALA A 213 -20.73 15.84 11.83
C ALA A 213 -21.90 15.39 10.94
N PHE A 214 -23.15 15.62 11.36
CA PHE A 214 -24.33 15.33 10.52
C PHE A 214 -24.38 16.18 9.24
N ASP A 215 -24.08 17.46 9.33
CA ASP A 215 -24.01 18.35 8.16
C ASP A 215 -22.97 17.82 7.13
N LYS A 216 -21.82 17.32 7.59
CA LYS A 216 -20.81 16.69 6.73
C LYS A 216 -21.29 15.37 6.10
N ILE A 217 -22.02 14.54 6.83
CA ILE A 217 -22.63 13.31 6.30
C ILE A 217 -23.65 13.65 5.20
N GLU A 218 -24.48 14.67 5.41
CA GLU A 218 -25.43 15.14 4.40
C GLU A 218 -24.70 15.70 3.17
N THR A 219 -23.53 16.35 3.32
CA THR A 219 -22.69 16.79 2.20
C THR A 219 -22.24 15.59 1.34
N ILE A 220 -21.79 14.50 1.97
CA ILE A 220 -21.40 13.26 1.25
C ILE A 220 -22.61 12.66 0.51
N LYS A 221 -23.79 12.57 1.17
CA LYS A 221 -25.01 12.03 0.56
C LYS A 221 -25.47 12.88 -0.63
N THR A 222 -25.51 14.20 -0.45
CA THR A 222 -25.89 15.16 -1.50
C THR A 222 -24.98 14.99 -2.72
N TYR A 223 -23.67 14.90 -2.54
CA TYR A 223 -22.75 14.64 -3.64
C TYR A 223 -23.12 13.36 -4.42
N PHE A 224 -23.39 12.25 -3.73
CA PHE A 224 -23.74 10.99 -4.43
C PHE A 224 -25.13 11.05 -5.08
N ILE A 225 -26.08 11.78 -4.52
CA ILE A 225 -27.39 12.02 -5.17
C ILE A 225 -27.20 12.81 -6.47
N GLU A 226 -26.46 13.92 -6.43
CA GLU A 226 -26.17 14.75 -7.60
C GLU A 226 -25.36 13.98 -8.65
N ALA A 227 -24.33 13.23 -8.22
CA ALA A 227 -23.53 12.40 -9.10
C ALA A 227 -24.36 11.29 -9.76
N LYS A 228 -25.31 10.67 -9.03
CA LYS A 228 -26.22 9.67 -9.59
C LYS A 228 -27.11 10.27 -10.68
N ALA A 229 -27.71 11.44 -10.42
CA ALA A 229 -28.53 12.15 -11.39
C ALA A 229 -27.71 12.50 -12.64
N TYR A 230 -26.53 13.10 -12.44
CA TYR A 230 -25.60 13.42 -13.52
C TYR A 230 -25.23 12.17 -14.36
N CYS A 231 -24.86 11.06 -13.73
CA CYS A 231 -24.47 9.83 -14.44
C CYS A 231 -25.62 9.18 -15.24
N GLN A 232 -26.89 9.48 -14.92
CA GLN A 232 -28.06 8.99 -15.64
C GLN A 232 -28.35 9.78 -16.93
N GLU A 233 -27.89 11.02 -17.00
CA GLU A 233 -27.98 11.82 -18.21
C GLU A 233 -27.02 11.31 -19.29
N LYS A 234 -27.47 11.26 -20.54
CA LYS A 234 -26.68 10.77 -21.69
C LYS A 234 -25.79 11.85 -22.30
N VAL A 235 -26.18 13.10 -22.17
CA VAL A 235 -25.50 14.26 -22.79
C VAL A 235 -25.47 15.40 -21.79
N HIS A 236 -24.29 15.94 -21.57
CA HIS A 236 -24.10 17.10 -20.71
C HIS A 236 -23.69 18.31 -21.53
N ALA A 237 -24.25 19.47 -21.28
CA ALA A 237 -23.84 20.72 -21.92
C ALA A 237 -22.41 21.12 -21.50
N ASN A 238 -22.06 20.84 -20.23
CA ASN A 238 -20.72 20.99 -19.67
C ASN A 238 -20.39 19.80 -18.80
N ASN A 239 -19.19 19.23 -18.96
CA ASN A 239 -18.72 18.12 -18.13
C ASN A 239 -18.34 18.60 -16.73
N ASN A 240 -18.95 18.01 -15.71
CA ASN A 240 -18.55 18.19 -14.32
C ASN A 240 -17.64 17.03 -13.89
N LEU A 241 -16.33 17.27 -13.82
CA LEU A 241 -15.34 16.24 -13.52
C LEU A 241 -15.53 15.60 -12.15
N LYS A 242 -16.03 16.35 -11.16
CA LYS A 242 -16.29 15.82 -9.81
C LYS A 242 -17.46 14.84 -9.83
N LEU A 243 -18.53 15.14 -10.53
CA LEU A 243 -19.69 14.25 -10.64
C LEU A 243 -19.36 13.04 -11.54
N GLU A 244 -18.64 13.28 -12.65
CA GLU A 244 -18.19 12.22 -13.57
C GLU A 244 -17.29 11.19 -12.85
N ALA A 245 -16.50 11.62 -11.87
CA ALA A 245 -15.62 10.75 -11.10
C ALA A 245 -16.35 9.60 -10.37
N ALA A 246 -17.63 9.77 -10.04
CA ALA A 246 -18.44 8.76 -9.38
C ALA A 246 -19.06 7.73 -10.36
N ARG A 247 -19.02 7.94 -11.68
CA ARG A 247 -19.65 7.06 -12.67
C ARG A 247 -19.23 5.60 -12.49
N ALA A 248 -17.93 5.34 -12.35
CA ALA A 248 -17.42 3.99 -12.21
C ALA A 248 -17.84 3.30 -10.90
N LEU A 249 -18.18 4.05 -9.84
CA LEU A 249 -18.80 3.51 -8.62
C LEU A 249 -20.22 3.00 -8.92
N PHE A 250 -21.05 3.80 -9.60
CA PHE A 250 -22.41 3.41 -9.99
C PHE A 250 -22.44 2.25 -10.99
N GLU A 251 -21.40 2.11 -11.81
CA GLU A 251 -21.23 0.98 -12.74
C GLU A 251 -20.66 -0.28 -12.06
N GLY A 252 -20.33 -0.23 -10.77
CA GLY A 252 -19.71 -1.33 -10.03
C GLY A 252 -18.27 -1.66 -10.45
N LYS A 253 -17.63 -0.78 -11.22
CA LYS A 253 -16.25 -0.94 -11.71
C LYS A 253 -15.20 -0.46 -10.71
N GLN A 254 -15.60 0.34 -9.74
CA GLN A 254 -14.79 0.85 -8.65
C GLN A 254 -15.41 0.51 -7.29
N LYS A 255 -14.59 0.53 -6.25
CA LYS A 255 -15.02 0.40 -4.86
C LYS A 255 -15.01 1.76 -4.17
N LEU A 256 -15.87 1.92 -3.15
CA LEU A 256 -15.83 3.07 -2.26
C LEU A 256 -15.04 2.70 -1.00
N TYR A 257 -13.87 3.29 -0.83
CA TYR A 257 -13.04 3.13 0.36
C TYR A 257 -13.44 4.16 1.40
N VAL A 258 -13.91 3.71 2.55
CA VAL A 258 -14.45 4.57 3.60
C VAL A 258 -13.55 4.52 4.82
N ARG A 259 -12.86 5.62 5.13
CA ARG A 259 -12.10 5.74 6.37
C ARG A 259 -13.07 5.81 7.55
N ALA A 260 -13.04 4.79 8.39
CA ALA A 260 -13.94 4.65 9.53
C ALA A 260 -13.27 3.75 10.59
N ASN A 261 -13.10 4.28 11.79
CA ASN A 261 -12.52 3.54 12.93
C ASN A 261 -13.56 3.17 13.99
N GLU A 262 -14.59 3.98 14.15
CA GLU A 262 -15.64 3.79 15.15
C GLU A 262 -16.79 2.94 14.59
N VAL A 263 -17.45 2.16 15.44
CA VAL A 263 -18.66 1.39 15.07
C VAL A 263 -19.69 2.27 14.36
N LYS A 264 -19.98 3.47 14.92
CA LYS A 264 -20.97 4.40 14.36
C LYS A 264 -20.61 4.85 12.94
N GLN A 265 -19.34 5.13 12.69
CA GLN A 265 -18.84 5.48 11.35
C GLN A 265 -19.02 4.31 10.36
N MET A 266 -18.69 3.09 10.79
CA MET A 266 -18.83 1.90 9.96
C MET A 266 -20.30 1.59 9.64
N LEU A 267 -21.22 1.77 10.60
CA LEU A 267 -22.66 1.61 10.36
C LEU A 267 -23.17 2.62 9.33
N LEU A 268 -22.73 3.88 9.39
CA LEU A 268 -23.05 4.88 8.39
C LEU A 268 -22.47 4.54 7.01
N ALA A 269 -21.25 4.00 6.95
CA ALA A 269 -20.65 3.53 5.72
C ALA A 269 -21.47 2.37 5.09
N ILE A 270 -21.93 1.42 5.92
CA ILE A 270 -22.79 0.31 5.49
C ILE A 270 -24.10 0.83 4.91
N ASP A 271 -24.74 1.79 5.60
CA ASP A 271 -25.97 2.44 5.13
C ASP A 271 -25.78 3.16 3.79
N LEU A 272 -24.68 3.91 3.66
CA LEU A 272 -24.32 4.58 2.42
C LEU A 272 -24.12 3.60 1.26
N GLY A 273 -23.38 2.50 1.51
CA GLY A 273 -23.17 1.45 0.52
C GLY A 273 -24.48 0.81 0.05
N LYS A 274 -25.41 0.53 0.98
CA LYS A 274 -26.74 -0.02 0.67
C LYS A 274 -27.61 0.96 -0.10
N THR A 275 -27.60 2.24 0.31
CA THR A 275 -28.44 3.30 -0.32
C THR A 275 -28.07 3.53 -1.77
N PHE A 276 -26.78 3.53 -2.11
CA PHE A 276 -26.30 3.81 -3.46
C PHE A 276 -25.92 2.57 -4.27
N GLY A 277 -25.89 1.40 -3.66
CA GLY A 277 -25.51 0.14 -4.30
C GLY A 277 -23.99 0.02 -4.50
N PHE A 278 -23.17 0.63 -3.64
CA PHE A 278 -21.73 0.61 -3.77
C PHE A 278 -21.09 -0.61 -3.11
N ASN A 279 -20.04 -1.15 -3.73
CA ASN A 279 -19.11 -2.06 -3.10
C ASN A 279 -18.18 -1.24 -2.18
N ILE A 280 -18.43 -1.29 -0.88
CA ILE A 280 -17.62 -0.54 0.09
C ILE A 280 -16.47 -1.37 0.66
N VAL A 281 -15.41 -0.69 1.09
CA VAL A 281 -14.28 -1.21 1.86
C VAL A 281 -14.07 -0.29 3.05
N ILE A 282 -14.06 -0.84 4.26
CA ILE A 282 -13.70 -0.07 5.45
C ILE A 282 -12.18 0.07 5.51
N VAL A 283 -11.69 1.28 5.78
CA VAL A 283 -10.26 1.58 5.97
C VAL A 283 -10.07 2.14 7.38
N GLY A 284 -9.19 1.52 8.14
CA GLY A 284 -8.98 1.75 9.56
C GLY A 284 -9.59 0.63 10.40
N GLY A 285 -10.89 0.68 10.63
CA GLY A 285 -11.65 -0.41 11.28
C GLY A 285 -11.21 -0.73 12.72
N GLY A 286 -10.74 0.26 13.50
CA GLY A 286 -10.23 0.04 14.84
C GLY A 286 -11.21 -0.72 15.75
N GLU A 287 -12.51 -0.41 15.67
CA GLU A 287 -13.59 -1.09 16.43
C GLU A 287 -14.31 -2.17 15.60
N SER A 288 -13.79 -2.60 14.46
CA SER A 288 -14.46 -3.56 13.55
C SER A 288 -14.73 -4.91 14.18
N PHE A 289 -13.95 -5.31 15.18
CA PHE A 289 -14.15 -6.55 15.94
C PHE A 289 -15.51 -6.60 16.64
N GLN A 290 -16.07 -5.44 17.05
CA GLN A 290 -17.37 -5.38 17.74
C GLN A 290 -18.54 -5.69 16.78
N ILE A 291 -18.37 -5.46 15.48
CA ILE A 291 -19.40 -5.69 14.45
C ILE A 291 -18.96 -6.69 13.38
N ALA A 292 -18.00 -7.55 13.69
CA ALA A 292 -17.40 -8.48 12.72
C ALA A 292 -18.46 -9.36 12.02
N GLY A 293 -19.48 -9.87 12.74
CA GLY A 293 -20.59 -10.61 12.15
C GLY A 293 -21.37 -9.79 11.11
N LEU A 294 -21.69 -8.53 11.42
CA LEU A 294 -22.39 -7.64 10.48
C LEU A 294 -21.57 -7.36 9.23
N LEU A 295 -20.24 -7.17 9.36
CA LEU A 295 -19.34 -6.99 8.23
C LEU A 295 -19.28 -8.24 7.35
N ALA A 296 -19.20 -9.42 7.96
CA ALA A 296 -19.22 -10.71 7.25
C ALA A 296 -20.54 -10.93 6.49
N ASP A 297 -21.69 -10.72 7.14
CA ASP A 297 -23.02 -10.89 6.54
C ASP A 297 -23.24 -9.97 5.32
N ASN A 298 -22.67 -8.76 5.37
CA ASN A 298 -22.73 -7.81 4.26
C ASN A 298 -21.54 -7.93 3.29
N LYS A 299 -20.62 -8.88 3.49
CA LYS A 299 -19.41 -9.10 2.66
C LYS A 299 -18.55 -7.85 2.51
N ILE A 300 -18.43 -7.08 3.59
CA ILE A 300 -17.68 -5.83 3.60
C ILE A 300 -16.25 -6.11 4.06
N PRO A 301 -15.25 -5.92 3.21
CA PRO A 301 -13.87 -6.11 3.58
C PRO A 301 -13.34 -4.94 4.42
N VAL A 302 -12.30 -5.23 5.21
CA VAL A 302 -11.65 -4.27 6.09
C VAL A 302 -10.15 -4.19 5.79
N ILE A 303 -9.63 -3.00 5.59
CA ILE A 303 -8.19 -2.70 5.63
C ILE A 303 -7.92 -2.18 7.03
N LEU A 304 -7.33 -3.02 7.88
CA LEU A 304 -6.95 -2.65 9.26
C LEU A 304 -5.71 -1.76 9.23
N ASP A 305 -5.65 -0.82 10.15
CA ASP A 305 -4.43 -0.06 10.43
C ASP A 305 -3.36 -0.97 11.08
N GLU A 306 -2.22 -0.41 11.50
CA GLU A 306 -1.13 -1.19 12.10
C GLU A 306 -1.56 -1.93 13.37
N THR A 307 -1.10 -3.17 13.52
CA THR A 307 -1.27 -3.92 14.77
C THR A 307 -0.44 -3.33 15.91
N HIS A 308 0.72 -2.73 15.60
CA HIS A 308 1.59 -2.07 16.58
C HIS A 308 1.06 -0.70 16.98
N ALA A 309 -0.19 -0.63 17.40
CA ALA A 309 -0.89 0.56 17.85
C ALA A 309 -1.42 0.40 19.28
N LEU A 310 -1.83 1.52 19.88
CA LEU A 310 -2.59 1.50 21.13
C LEU A 310 -4.08 1.18 20.83
N PRO A 311 -4.83 0.67 21.82
CA PRO A 311 -6.27 0.47 21.69
C PRO A 311 -7.00 1.75 21.30
N ALA A 312 -8.13 1.60 20.60
CA ALA A 312 -8.96 2.73 20.19
C ALA A 312 -9.69 3.39 21.37
N SER A 313 -10.05 2.62 22.38
CA SER A 313 -10.73 3.06 23.61
C SER A 313 -9.92 2.70 24.86
N GLU A 314 -10.07 3.51 25.93
CA GLU A 314 -9.47 3.22 27.24
C GLU A 314 -10.06 1.96 27.90
N ASP A 315 -11.26 1.54 27.48
CA ASP A 315 -11.95 0.35 27.97
C ASP A 315 -11.58 -0.93 27.19
N ASP A 316 -10.83 -0.81 26.07
CA ASP A 316 -10.40 -1.96 25.30
C ASP A 316 -9.18 -2.65 25.96
N ASP A 317 -9.04 -3.95 25.69
CA ASP A 317 -7.81 -4.67 26.04
C ASP A 317 -6.59 -3.98 25.43
N VAL A 318 -5.50 -3.92 26.19
CA VAL A 318 -4.26 -3.25 25.75
C VAL A 318 -3.68 -3.84 24.45
N ASP A 319 -3.94 -5.13 24.21
CA ASP A 319 -3.53 -5.87 23.02
C ASP A 319 -4.67 -6.09 22.00
N GLN A 320 -5.78 -5.34 22.12
CA GLN A 320 -6.90 -5.44 21.19
C GLN A 320 -6.49 -5.25 19.72
N PRO A 321 -5.63 -4.28 19.34
CA PRO A 321 -5.17 -4.17 17.94
C PRO A 321 -4.47 -5.42 17.42
N TYR A 322 -3.81 -6.20 18.28
CA TYR A 322 -3.13 -7.44 17.92
C TYR A 322 -4.11 -8.60 17.71
N LYS A 323 -5.23 -8.60 18.45
CA LYS A 323 -6.28 -9.65 18.43
C LYS A 323 -7.31 -9.43 17.32
N THR A 324 -7.57 -8.19 16.93
CA THR A 324 -8.59 -7.83 15.94
C THR A 324 -8.47 -8.62 14.63
N PRO A 325 -7.27 -8.82 14.01
CA PRO A 325 -7.14 -9.63 12.81
C PRO A 325 -7.68 -11.05 12.94
N ALA A 326 -7.37 -11.74 14.07
CA ALA A 326 -7.84 -13.09 14.32
C ALA A 326 -9.36 -13.15 14.58
N GLN A 327 -9.92 -12.12 15.21
CA GLN A 327 -11.37 -12.01 15.41
C GLN A 327 -12.12 -11.83 14.09
N LEU A 328 -11.61 -10.99 13.17
CA LEU A 328 -12.16 -10.81 11.82
C LEU A 328 -12.06 -12.11 11.01
N GLN A 329 -10.91 -12.78 11.05
CA GLN A 329 -10.71 -14.08 10.40
C GLN A 329 -11.74 -15.10 10.87
N LYS A 330 -11.92 -15.23 12.19
CA LYS A 330 -12.89 -16.14 12.81
C LYS A 330 -14.33 -15.85 12.39
N ALA A 331 -14.67 -14.57 12.19
CA ALA A 331 -15.99 -14.14 11.73
C ALA A 331 -16.18 -14.31 10.21
N GLY A 332 -15.15 -14.65 9.45
CA GLY A 332 -15.20 -14.79 8.00
C GLY A 332 -15.14 -13.45 7.23
N VAL A 333 -14.67 -12.39 7.86
CA VAL A 333 -14.46 -11.09 7.21
C VAL A 333 -13.19 -11.13 6.36
N LEU A 334 -13.27 -10.75 5.10
CA LEU A 334 -12.09 -10.51 4.28
C LEU A 334 -11.36 -9.26 4.79
N PHE A 335 -10.11 -9.40 5.23
CA PHE A 335 -9.33 -8.26 5.72
C PHE A 335 -7.91 -8.25 5.17
N ALA A 336 -7.30 -7.06 5.18
CA ALA A 336 -5.89 -6.82 4.93
C ALA A 336 -5.29 -6.04 6.10
N LEU A 337 -4.01 -6.27 6.37
CA LEU A 337 -3.23 -5.47 7.32
C LEU A 337 -2.52 -4.34 6.59
N ASN A 338 -2.44 -3.19 7.25
CA ASN A 338 -1.76 -1.99 6.77
C ASN A 338 -0.77 -1.47 7.82
N ASP A 339 -0.07 -0.41 7.51
CA ASP A 339 0.71 0.42 8.43
C ASP A 339 0.56 1.88 7.98
N VAL A 340 -0.15 2.67 8.78
CA VAL A 340 -0.47 4.08 8.48
C VAL A 340 0.37 5.08 9.27
N SER A 341 1.24 4.60 10.16
CA SER A 341 1.97 5.44 11.12
C SER A 341 2.88 6.46 10.44
N ASP A 342 3.61 6.07 9.41
CA ASP A 342 4.50 6.92 8.60
C ASP A 342 4.94 6.11 7.37
N ASN A 343 5.07 6.76 6.20
CA ASN A 343 5.48 6.07 4.97
C ASN A 343 6.79 5.27 5.14
N SER A 344 7.73 5.75 5.96
CA SER A 344 8.99 5.04 6.22
C SER A 344 8.83 3.83 7.13
N LYS A 345 7.83 3.80 8.01
CA LYS A 345 7.53 2.69 8.92
C LYS A 345 6.74 1.58 8.24
N GLN A 346 6.10 1.87 7.12
CA GLN A 346 5.36 0.89 6.31
C GLN A 346 6.22 -0.33 5.91
N ARG A 347 7.56 -0.21 5.96
CA ARG A 347 8.47 -1.35 5.83
C ARG A 347 8.22 -2.47 6.86
N ASN A 348 7.52 -2.18 7.96
CA ASN A 348 7.20 -3.14 9.02
C ASN A 348 5.91 -3.93 8.75
N LEU A 349 5.31 -3.81 7.56
CA LEU A 349 4.06 -4.48 7.18
C LEU A 349 4.09 -5.98 7.49
N SER A 350 5.19 -6.67 7.15
CA SER A 350 5.36 -8.10 7.43
C SER A 350 5.41 -8.41 8.92
N PHE A 351 5.96 -7.51 9.73
CA PHE A 351 6.07 -7.70 11.19
C PHE A 351 4.74 -7.42 11.90
N ASN A 352 3.92 -6.52 11.38
CA ASN A 352 2.53 -6.35 11.79
C ASN A 352 1.75 -7.68 11.58
N ALA A 353 1.94 -8.32 10.44
CA ALA A 353 1.35 -9.63 10.15
C ALA A 353 1.90 -10.74 11.06
N GLY A 354 3.20 -10.73 11.34
CA GLY A 354 3.84 -11.65 12.29
C GLY A 354 3.27 -11.52 13.71
N THR A 355 2.99 -10.29 14.16
CA THR A 355 2.32 -10.05 15.44
C THR A 355 0.90 -10.63 15.43
N ALA A 356 0.12 -10.38 14.36
CA ALA A 356 -1.22 -10.94 14.23
C ALA A 356 -1.21 -12.49 14.25
N ALA A 357 -0.16 -13.13 13.67
CA ALA A 357 0.04 -14.57 13.77
C ALA A 357 0.25 -15.04 15.21
N THR A 358 0.97 -14.27 16.03
CA THR A 358 1.18 -14.59 17.45
C THR A 358 -0.12 -14.48 18.25
N TYR A 359 -1.05 -13.64 17.84
CA TYR A 359 -2.33 -13.37 18.50
C TYR A 359 -3.53 -14.08 17.88
N GLY A 360 -3.31 -15.17 17.14
CA GLY A 360 -4.37 -16.13 16.80
C GLY A 360 -4.59 -16.41 15.31
N LEU A 361 -3.89 -15.74 14.40
CA LEU A 361 -3.82 -16.17 13.00
C LEU A 361 -2.79 -17.29 12.85
N THR A 362 -2.95 -18.14 11.86
CA THR A 362 -1.83 -18.94 11.34
C THR A 362 -0.86 -18.06 10.55
N LYS A 363 0.39 -18.50 10.36
CA LYS A 363 1.37 -17.75 9.54
C LYS A 363 0.89 -17.53 8.11
N GLU A 364 0.23 -18.51 7.53
CA GLU A 364 -0.29 -18.42 6.16
C GLU A 364 -1.49 -17.45 6.06
N GLU A 365 -2.36 -17.39 7.06
CA GLU A 365 -3.43 -16.38 7.12
C GLU A 365 -2.86 -14.98 7.27
N ALA A 366 -1.84 -14.82 8.13
CA ALA A 366 -1.13 -13.55 8.29
C ALA A 366 -0.42 -13.12 6.99
N LEU A 367 0.22 -14.05 6.29
CA LEU A 367 0.81 -13.81 4.96
C LEU A 367 -0.27 -13.40 3.94
N SER A 368 -1.38 -14.15 3.91
CA SER A 368 -2.50 -13.85 3.00
C SER A 368 -3.06 -12.44 3.22
N SER A 369 -3.10 -11.96 4.47
CA SER A 369 -3.61 -10.62 4.80
C SER A 369 -2.81 -9.46 4.20
N ILE A 370 -1.53 -9.68 3.86
CA ILE A 370 -0.62 -8.70 3.23
C ILE A 370 -0.26 -9.05 1.78
N THR A 371 -0.90 -10.07 1.21
CA THR A 371 -0.69 -10.55 -0.16
C THR A 371 -2.02 -10.80 -0.87
N LEU A 372 -2.57 -12.04 -0.86
CA LEU A 372 -3.76 -12.42 -1.61
C LEU A 372 -5.04 -11.71 -1.14
N ASN A 373 -5.24 -11.56 0.17
CA ASN A 373 -6.43 -10.86 0.67
C ASN A 373 -6.40 -9.39 0.28
N THR A 374 -5.22 -8.74 0.38
CA THR A 374 -5.02 -7.39 -0.11
C THR A 374 -5.33 -7.31 -1.60
N ALA A 375 -4.82 -8.25 -2.41
CA ALA A 375 -5.09 -8.30 -3.85
C ALA A 375 -6.60 -8.43 -4.15
N LYS A 376 -7.35 -9.27 -3.41
CA LYS A 376 -8.81 -9.40 -3.51
C LYS A 376 -9.54 -8.10 -3.18
N ILE A 377 -9.13 -7.44 -2.10
CA ILE A 377 -9.72 -6.15 -1.70
C ILE A 377 -9.49 -5.10 -2.79
N LEU A 378 -8.31 -5.07 -3.40
CA LEU A 378 -7.96 -4.14 -4.47
C LEU A 378 -8.50 -4.58 -5.86
N GLY A 379 -9.01 -5.81 -5.97
CA GLY A 379 -9.53 -6.37 -7.23
C GLY A 379 -8.43 -6.63 -8.27
N ILE A 380 -7.26 -7.08 -7.81
CA ILE A 380 -6.09 -7.46 -8.63
C ILE A 380 -5.66 -8.93 -8.41
N ASP A 381 -6.45 -9.71 -7.70
CA ASP A 381 -6.14 -11.08 -7.32
C ASP A 381 -6.09 -12.06 -8.51
N ASN A 382 -6.68 -11.68 -9.63
CA ASN A 382 -6.55 -12.41 -10.90
C ASN A 382 -5.15 -12.29 -11.54
N VAL A 383 -4.37 -11.28 -11.17
CA VAL A 383 -3.04 -11.02 -11.75
C VAL A 383 -1.90 -11.09 -10.75
N THR A 384 -2.15 -11.03 -9.44
CA THR A 384 -1.09 -11.04 -8.41
C THR A 384 -1.62 -11.48 -7.03
N GLY A 385 -0.78 -11.43 -6.00
CA GLY A 385 -1.12 -11.72 -4.60
C GLY A 385 -0.88 -13.16 -4.17
N SER A 386 -0.59 -14.07 -5.10
CA SER A 386 -0.20 -15.46 -4.82
C SER A 386 0.72 -15.99 -5.91
N ILE A 387 1.49 -17.03 -5.59
CA ILE A 387 2.40 -17.71 -6.54
C ILE A 387 1.61 -18.81 -7.25
N GLU A 388 0.94 -18.44 -8.33
CA GLU A 388 0.12 -19.34 -9.13
C GLU A 388 0.35 -19.09 -10.63
N ALA A 389 0.24 -20.14 -11.46
CA ALA A 389 0.42 -20.03 -12.90
C ALA A 389 -0.55 -19.00 -13.50
N GLY A 390 -0.07 -18.17 -14.43
CA GLY A 390 -0.80 -17.08 -15.07
C GLY A 390 -0.72 -15.74 -14.36
N LYS A 391 -0.34 -15.71 -13.08
CA LYS A 391 -0.14 -14.45 -12.32
C LYS A 391 1.22 -13.84 -12.60
N ASP A 392 1.36 -12.57 -12.29
CA ASP A 392 2.63 -11.85 -12.41
C ASP A 392 3.67 -12.43 -11.45
N ALA A 393 4.89 -12.56 -11.93
CA ALA A 393 6.01 -13.03 -11.13
C ALA A 393 6.50 -11.90 -10.18
N ASN A 394 5.65 -11.56 -9.21
CA ASN A 394 5.96 -10.71 -8.07
C ASN A 394 6.38 -11.61 -6.92
N ILE A 395 7.68 -11.84 -6.77
CA ILE A 395 8.23 -12.92 -5.95
C ILE A 395 9.33 -12.37 -5.03
N ILE A 396 9.39 -12.90 -3.80
CA ILE A 396 10.40 -12.61 -2.79
C ILE A 396 11.14 -13.90 -2.44
N ILE A 397 12.47 -13.87 -2.40
CA ILE A 397 13.32 -14.93 -1.85
C ILE A 397 13.96 -14.42 -0.58
N SER A 398 13.78 -15.14 0.52
CA SER A 398 14.33 -14.81 1.85
C SER A 398 15.10 -16.00 2.43
N MET A 399 16.14 -15.72 3.21
CA MET A 399 16.87 -16.76 3.98
C MET A 399 16.02 -17.36 5.10
N GLY A 400 15.03 -16.63 5.59
CA GLY A 400 14.16 -17.09 6.67
C GLY A 400 12.76 -16.53 6.55
N ASP A 401 11.97 -16.69 7.63
CA ASP A 401 10.59 -16.26 7.70
C ASP A 401 10.48 -14.72 7.61
N ILE A 402 9.77 -14.23 6.60
CA ILE A 402 9.58 -12.77 6.40
C ILE A 402 8.69 -12.13 7.46
N LEU A 403 7.88 -12.91 8.19
CA LEU A 403 7.02 -12.43 9.27
C LEU A 403 7.78 -12.27 10.59
N ASP A 404 8.99 -12.86 10.72
CA ASP A 404 9.86 -12.69 11.88
C ASP A 404 10.93 -11.62 11.59
N MET A 405 10.96 -10.56 12.40
CA MET A 405 11.93 -9.46 12.28
C MET A 405 13.39 -9.94 12.27
N ARG A 406 13.71 -11.06 12.94
CA ARG A 406 15.06 -11.65 12.97
C ARG A 406 15.34 -12.52 11.76
N GLY A 407 14.29 -13.13 11.19
CA GLY A 407 14.37 -14.04 10.05
C GLY A 407 14.26 -13.36 8.68
N ASN A 408 13.73 -12.15 8.64
CA ASN A 408 13.51 -11.40 7.40
C ASN A 408 14.84 -10.93 6.79
N GLN A 409 15.43 -11.76 5.95
CA GLN A 409 16.65 -11.49 5.20
C GLN A 409 16.40 -11.76 3.71
N LEU A 410 15.90 -10.76 3.01
CA LEU A 410 15.66 -10.86 1.57
C LEU A 410 16.98 -10.99 0.80
N THR A 411 17.04 -11.98 -0.08
CA THR A 411 18.20 -12.19 -0.95
C THR A 411 17.95 -11.74 -2.37
N GLN A 412 16.70 -11.83 -2.84
CA GLN A 412 16.30 -11.46 -4.19
C GLN A 412 14.82 -11.16 -4.26
N ILE A 413 14.43 -10.22 -5.11
CA ILE A 413 13.03 -9.89 -5.39
C ILE A 413 12.81 -9.74 -6.88
N PHE A 414 11.58 -10.03 -7.30
CA PHE A 414 11.12 -9.88 -8.68
C PHE A 414 9.81 -9.11 -8.73
N ILE A 415 9.74 -8.15 -9.63
CA ILE A 415 8.49 -7.45 -9.99
C ILE A 415 8.23 -7.73 -11.46
N GLN A 416 7.11 -8.41 -11.74
CA GLN A 416 6.78 -8.85 -13.09
C GLN A 416 7.97 -9.57 -13.77
N GLY A 417 8.61 -10.51 -13.04
CA GLY A 417 9.75 -11.28 -13.49
C GLY A 417 11.08 -10.53 -13.65
N ARG A 418 11.11 -9.21 -13.49
CA ARG A 418 12.33 -8.40 -13.53
C ARG A 418 13.07 -8.54 -12.19
N THR A 419 14.36 -8.85 -12.22
CA THR A 419 15.18 -8.87 -11.00
C THR A 419 15.41 -7.43 -10.55
N VAL A 420 14.88 -7.08 -9.38
CA VAL A 420 14.88 -5.71 -8.87
C VAL A 420 15.92 -5.56 -7.76
N SER A 421 16.57 -4.41 -7.70
CA SER A 421 17.60 -4.10 -6.72
C SER A 421 17.02 -3.99 -5.30
N LEU A 422 17.71 -4.58 -4.32
CA LEU A 422 17.45 -4.41 -2.89
C LEU A 422 18.17 -3.17 -2.30
N ASP A 423 18.95 -2.45 -3.12
CA ASP A 423 19.71 -1.30 -2.66
C ASP A 423 18.80 -0.15 -2.22
N ASN A 424 19.22 0.54 -1.17
CA ASN A 424 18.53 1.69 -0.63
C ASN A 424 19.52 2.64 0.06
N LYS A 425 19.05 3.85 0.38
CA LYS A 425 19.90 4.89 1.00
C LYS A 425 20.55 4.46 2.31
N GLN A 426 19.89 3.63 3.12
CA GLN A 426 20.42 3.16 4.39
C GLN A 426 21.57 2.20 4.17
N LEU A 427 21.45 1.25 3.22
CA LEU A 427 22.53 0.32 2.86
C LEU A 427 23.73 1.07 2.28
N GLN A 428 23.51 2.04 1.39
CA GLN A 428 24.55 2.89 0.83
C GLN A 428 25.32 3.65 1.93
N LEU A 429 24.59 4.20 2.90
CA LEU A 429 25.19 4.87 4.05
C LEU A 429 25.96 3.90 4.94
N TYR A 430 25.41 2.71 5.20
CA TYR A 430 26.09 1.67 5.97
C TYR A 430 27.42 1.29 5.35
N GLU A 431 27.47 0.96 4.06
CA GLU A 431 28.70 0.62 3.35
C GLU A 431 29.69 1.78 3.33
N ARG A 432 29.22 3.02 3.16
CA ARG A 432 30.07 4.21 3.22
C ARG A 432 30.73 4.39 4.60
N TYR A 433 29.98 4.14 5.68
CA TYR A 433 30.54 4.24 7.04
C TYR A 433 31.43 3.05 7.40
N LYS A 434 31.12 1.83 6.94
CA LYS A 434 32.06 0.69 7.03
C LYS A 434 33.41 1.06 6.43
N HIS A 435 33.40 1.57 5.20
CA HIS A 435 34.64 2.02 4.54
C HIS A 435 35.36 3.10 5.34
N LYS A 436 34.65 4.11 5.87
CA LYS A 436 35.25 5.18 6.67
C LYS A 436 35.96 4.66 7.92
N TYR A 437 35.40 3.65 8.57
CA TYR A 437 35.94 3.10 9.82
C TYR A 437 36.79 1.85 9.64
N GLY A 438 37.06 1.42 8.41
CA GLY A 438 37.86 0.22 8.12
C GLY A 438 37.23 -1.08 8.62
N ILE A 439 35.91 -1.12 8.79
CA ILE A 439 35.16 -2.32 9.18
C ILE A 439 34.99 -3.20 7.94
N LYS A 440 35.38 -4.48 8.06
CA LYS A 440 35.22 -5.49 6.98
C LYS A 440 33.83 -6.10 6.98
#